data_a0f2929d925fcc1ee8a4fafa5b537413
#
_entry.id   a0f2929d925fcc1ee8a4fafa5b537413
#
_cell.length_a   1.000
_cell.length_b   1.000
_cell.length_c   1.000
_cell.angle_alpha   90.00
_cell.angle_beta   90.00
_cell.angle_gamma   90.00
#
_symmetry.space_group_name_H-M   'P 1'
#
loop_
_entity.id
_entity.type
_entity.pdbx_description
1 polymer ?
#
loop_
_entity_poly.entity_id
_entity_poly.type
_entity_poly.pdbx_seq_one_letter_code
_entity_poly.pdbx_strand_id
1 'polypeptide(L)'
;ERVRSLIVAEFPRGLKVVRNYDTSIPEFRGDREQLIQAVLNIAHNAAQALGERIAAGDGQIILRTRVGRQVTFGKQRYRLALELHVIDNGPGVPDSIKDRIFFPLVSGRDGGSGLGLTLAQTFVQQHHGLIECESVPGCTDFKILIPLP
;
A
#
# COMPACT_ATOMS: atom_id res chain seq x y z
N GLU A 1 -3.58 10.09 -6.64
CA GLU A 1 -4.97 10.53 -6.93
C GLU A 1 -5.73 9.57 -7.83
N ARG A 2 -5.08 9.00 -8.82
CA ARG A 2 -5.73 8.01 -9.69
C ARG A 2 -6.23 6.80 -8.89
N VAL A 3 -5.40 6.28 -8.00
CA VAL A 3 -5.77 5.15 -7.14
C VAL A 3 -6.92 5.53 -6.21
N ARG A 4 -6.84 6.71 -5.59
CA ARG A 4 -7.91 7.21 -4.72
C ARG A 4 -9.25 7.27 -5.46
N SER A 5 -9.25 7.83 -6.67
CA SER A 5 -10.47 7.92 -7.48
C SER A 5 -11.08 6.55 -7.79
N LEU A 6 -10.24 5.57 -8.10
CA LEU A 6 -10.71 4.21 -8.41
C LEU A 6 -11.29 3.53 -7.17
N ILE A 7 -10.65 3.67 -6.01
CA ILE A 7 -11.12 3.08 -4.76
C ILE A 7 -12.43 3.73 -4.30
N VAL A 8 -12.54 5.05 -4.37
CA VAL A 8 -13.77 5.77 -4.01
C VAL A 8 -14.93 5.35 -4.91
N ALA A 9 -14.68 5.13 -6.20
CA ALA A 9 -15.70 4.69 -7.14
C ALA A 9 -16.19 3.26 -6.84
N GLU A 10 -15.29 2.37 -6.44
CA GLU A 10 -15.62 0.98 -6.12
C GLU A 10 -16.31 0.83 -4.76
N PHE A 11 -15.94 1.67 -3.78
CA PHE A 11 -16.47 1.64 -2.42
C PHE A 11 -17.08 2.99 -2.06
N PRO A 12 -18.23 3.35 -2.65
CA PRO A 12 -18.78 4.71 -2.51
C PRO A 12 -19.40 4.99 -1.14
N ARG A 13 -19.64 3.96 -0.31
CA ARG A 13 -20.28 4.11 0.99
C ARG A 13 -19.54 3.34 2.06
N GLY A 14 -19.41 3.96 3.23
CA GLY A 14 -18.81 3.31 4.40
C GLY A 14 -17.29 3.33 4.42
N LEU A 15 -16.64 3.84 3.38
CA LEU A 15 -15.20 3.95 3.30
C LEU A 15 -14.80 5.40 3.09
N LYS A 16 -13.93 5.90 3.98
CA LYS A 16 -13.33 7.22 3.85
C LYS A 16 -11.89 7.04 3.40
N VAL A 17 -11.50 7.69 2.32
CA VAL A 17 -10.12 7.71 1.83
C VAL A 17 -9.53 9.09 2.09
N VAL A 18 -8.57 9.16 3.00
CA VAL A 18 -7.95 10.41 3.45
C VAL A 18 -6.66 10.64 2.68
N ARG A 19 -6.48 11.86 2.18
CA ARG A 19 -5.22 12.30 1.56
C ARG A 19 -4.30 12.92 2.60
N ASN A 20 -3.05 12.50 2.61
CA ASN A 20 -2.02 13.08 3.46
C ASN A 20 -0.73 13.15 2.65
N TYR A 21 -0.70 14.08 1.68
CA TYR A 21 0.36 14.13 0.67
C TYR A 21 1.39 15.19 1.00
N ASP A 22 2.66 14.82 0.76
CA ASP A 22 3.78 15.76 0.76
C ASP A 22 3.92 16.32 -0.65
N THR A 23 3.68 17.62 -0.80
CA THR A 23 3.74 18.28 -2.11
C THR A 23 5.16 18.64 -2.55
N SER A 24 6.17 18.39 -1.70
CA SER A 24 7.57 18.65 -2.03
C SER A 24 8.26 17.53 -2.80
N ILE A 25 7.55 16.44 -3.09
CA ILE A 25 8.12 15.28 -3.77
C ILE A 25 8.49 15.68 -5.20
N PRO A 26 9.76 15.48 -5.61
CA PRO A 26 10.18 15.81 -6.98
C PRO A 26 9.64 14.81 -7.97
N GLU A 27 9.54 15.22 -9.22
CA GLU A 27 9.25 14.29 -10.31
C GLU A 27 10.39 13.27 -10.45
N PHE A 28 10.05 12.05 -10.78
CA PHE A 28 11.03 10.99 -11.00
C PHE A 28 10.60 10.11 -12.18
N ARG A 29 11.57 9.38 -12.73
CA ARG A 29 11.30 8.47 -13.82
C ARG A 29 10.86 7.10 -13.30
N GLY A 30 9.78 6.59 -13.87
CA GLY A 30 9.28 5.27 -13.55
C GLY A 30 8.15 4.90 -14.50
N ASP A 31 7.69 3.67 -14.40
CA ASP A 31 6.53 3.22 -15.15
C ASP A 31 5.27 3.60 -14.37
N ARG A 32 4.60 4.66 -14.83
CA ARG A 32 3.41 5.20 -14.17
C ARG A 32 2.33 4.14 -14.01
N GLU A 33 2.07 3.36 -15.04
CA GLU A 33 1.00 2.36 -15.02
C GLU A 33 1.33 1.21 -14.05
N GLN A 34 2.58 0.77 -13.99
CA GLN A 34 3.00 -0.25 -13.02
C GLN A 34 2.89 0.25 -11.59
N LEU A 35 3.30 1.50 -11.32
CA LEU A 35 3.21 2.07 -9.99
C LEU A 35 1.75 2.27 -9.56
N ILE A 36 0.90 2.73 -10.46
CA ILE A 36 -0.55 2.82 -10.20
C ILE A 36 -1.10 1.44 -9.86
N GLN A 37 -0.75 0.42 -10.64
CA GLN A 37 -1.25 -0.93 -10.41
C GLN A 37 -0.77 -1.49 -9.07
N ALA A 38 0.50 -1.26 -8.70
CA ALA A 38 1.04 -1.69 -7.43
C ALA A 38 0.28 -1.07 -6.25
N VAL A 39 0.11 0.24 -6.28
CA VAL A 39 -0.61 0.96 -5.22
C VAL A 39 -2.08 0.58 -5.18
N LEU A 40 -2.71 0.43 -6.35
CA LEU A 40 -4.11 0.01 -6.44
C LEU A 40 -4.31 -1.39 -5.84
N ASN A 41 -3.42 -2.34 -6.13
CA ASN A 41 -3.51 -3.68 -5.57
C ASN A 41 -3.42 -3.66 -4.04
N ILE A 42 -2.53 -2.84 -3.48
CA ILE A 42 -2.39 -2.69 -2.03
C ILE A 42 -3.65 -2.03 -1.45
N ALA A 43 -4.12 -0.95 -2.05
CA ALA A 43 -5.30 -0.22 -1.58
C ALA A 43 -6.57 -1.07 -1.68
N HIS A 44 -6.71 -1.83 -2.75
CA HIS A 44 -7.83 -2.75 -2.93
C HIS A 44 -7.81 -3.86 -1.88
N ASN A 45 -6.63 -4.41 -1.59
CA ASN A 45 -6.45 -5.38 -0.53
C ASN A 45 -6.85 -4.81 0.84
N ALA A 46 -6.45 -3.56 1.11
CA ALA A 46 -6.84 -2.87 2.34
C ALA A 46 -8.35 -2.68 2.43
N ALA A 47 -9.00 -2.24 1.35
CA ALA A 47 -10.44 -2.05 1.32
C ALA A 47 -11.20 -3.38 1.54
N GLN A 48 -10.73 -4.47 0.95
CA GLN A 48 -11.34 -5.78 1.17
C GLN A 48 -11.19 -6.26 2.61
N ALA A 49 -10.06 -5.96 3.25
CA ALA A 49 -9.85 -6.29 4.67
C ALA A 49 -10.76 -5.47 5.59
N LEU A 50 -11.28 -4.35 5.12
CA LEU A 50 -12.17 -3.47 5.87
C LEU A 50 -13.65 -3.80 5.72
N GLY A 51 -14.02 -4.96 5.18
CA GLY A 51 -15.42 -5.29 4.89
C GLY A 51 -16.37 -5.01 6.05
N GLU A 52 -16.05 -5.42 7.28
CA GLU A 52 -16.88 -5.19 8.46
C GLU A 52 -16.94 -3.69 8.83
N ARG A 53 -15.81 -2.97 8.73
CA ARG A 53 -15.76 -1.53 9.00
C ARG A 53 -16.56 -0.74 7.97
N ILE A 54 -16.48 -1.13 6.71
CA ILE A 54 -17.25 -0.49 5.63
C ILE A 54 -18.74 -0.71 5.84
N ALA A 55 -19.14 -1.93 6.21
CA ALA A 55 -20.53 -2.24 6.52
C ALA A 55 -21.05 -1.43 7.72
N ALA A 56 -20.21 -1.16 8.70
CA ALA A 56 -20.53 -0.33 9.85
C ALA A 56 -20.45 1.18 9.55
N GLY A 57 -19.94 1.58 8.39
CA GLY A 57 -19.83 2.98 8.00
C GLY A 57 -18.59 3.69 8.52
N ASP A 58 -17.59 2.97 9.04
CA ASP A 58 -16.39 3.56 9.64
C ASP A 58 -15.07 3.03 9.09
N GLY A 59 -15.07 2.46 7.88
CA GLY A 59 -13.86 2.08 7.19
C GLY A 59 -13.03 3.30 6.81
N GLN A 60 -11.70 3.21 6.97
CA GLN A 60 -10.80 4.31 6.64
C GLN A 60 -9.51 3.80 6.03
N ILE A 61 -9.09 4.43 4.94
CA ILE A 61 -7.78 4.27 4.31
C ILE A 61 -7.13 5.65 4.25
N ILE A 62 -5.88 5.74 4.71
CA ILE A 62 -5.07 6.95 4.57
C ILE A 62 -4.03 6.67 3.48
N LEU A 63 -4.01 7.51 2.45
CA LEU A 63 -2.96 7.52 1.45
C LEU A 63 -1.99 8.63 1.83
N ARG A 64 -0.78 8.26 2.24
CA ARG A 64 0.24 9.19 2.71
C ARG A 64 1.46 9.12 1.82
N THR A 65 2.01 10.28 1.49
CA THR A 65 3.29 10.37 0.78
C THR A 65 4.25 11.24 1.57
N ARG A 66 5.52 10.83 1.60
CA ARG A 66 6.61 11.56 2.28
C ARG A 66 7.89 11.40 1.47
N VAL A 67 8.84 12.30 1.70
CA VAL A 67 10.20 12.15 1.19
C VAL A 67 11.08 11.73 2.36
N GLY A 68 11.67 10.54 2.25
CA GLY A 68 12.66 10.06 3.21
C GLY A 68 14.06 10.52 2.78
N ARG A 69 14.87 10.96 3.74
CA ARG A 69 16.25 11.39 3.50
C ARG A 69 17.21 10.40 4.12
N GLN A 70 18.36 10.16 3.43
CA GLN A 70 19.39 9.26 3.93
C GLN A 70 18.83 7.88 4.28
N VAL A 71 18.03 7.31 3.38
CA VAL A 71 17.33 6.05 3.59
C VAL A 71 18.22 4.90 3.14
N THR A 72 18.35 3.87 3.98
CA THR A 72 19.06 2.64 3.63
C THR A 72 18.06 1.52 3.48
N PHE A 73 18.05 0.87 2.32
CA PHE A 73 17.32 -0.37 2.13
C PHE A 73 18.06 -1.30 1.17
N GLY A 74 17.92 -2.59 1.42
CA GLY A 74 18.85 -3.53 0.85
C GLY A 74 20.25 -3.28 1.44
N LYS A 75 21.27 -3.26 0.59
CA LYS A 75 22.66 -2.96 0.99
C LYS A 75 23.10 -1.58 0.51
N GLN A 76 22.14 -0.74 0.11
CA GLN A 76 22.46 0.53 -0.53
C GLN A 76 21.79 1.67 0.21
N ARG A 77 22.53 2.79 0.32
CA ARG A 77 22.03 4.02 0.92
C ARG A 77 21.63 5.00 -0.16
N TYR A 78 20.45 5.56 -0.02
CA TYR A 78 19.90 6.54 -0.95
C TYR A 78 19.77 7.89 -0.28
N ARG A 79 20.11 8.94 -1.01
CA ARG A 79 19.98 10.31 -0.51
C ARG A 79 18.52 10.68 -0.28
N LEU A 80 17.65 10.33 -1.21
CA LEU A 80 16.22 10.57 -1.14
C LEU A 80 15.46 9.34 -1.56
N ALA A 81 14.34 9.08 -0.89
CA ALA A 81 13.40 8.03 -1.29
C ALA A 81 11.98 8.54 -1.16
N LEU A 82 11.13 8.15 -2.09
CA LEU A 82 9.69 8.33 -1.94
C LEU A 82 9.18 7.29 -0.94
N GLU A 83 8.46 7.75 0.07
CA GLU A 83 7.70 6.89 0.97
C GLU A 83 6.21 7.06 0.64
N LEU A 84 5.57 5.96 0.27
CA LEU A 84 4.14 5.95 0.03
C LEU A 84 3.51 4.94 0.98
N HIS A 85 2.52 5.39 1.75
CA HIS A 85 1.84 4.57 2.74
C HIS A 85 0.39 4.37 2.36
N VAL A 86 -0.10 3.14 2.53
CA VAL A 86 -1.52 2.80 2.52
C VAL A 86 -1.84 2.27 3.91
N ILE A 87 -2.56 3.07 4.69
CA ILE A 87 -2.84 2.79 6.10
C ILE A 87 -4.34 2.55 6.27
N ASP A 88 -4.71 1.39 6.80
CA ASP A 88 -6.11 1.06 7.03
C ASP A 88 -6.41 0.81 8.52
N ASN A 89 -7.67 0.94 8.91
CA ASN A 89 -8.14 0.71 10.27
C ASN A 89 -8.79 -0.68 10.47
N GLY A 90 -8.38 -1.65 9.67
CA GLY A 90 -8.90 -3.00 9.70
C GLY A 90 -8.34 -3.87 10.81
N PRO A 91 -8.66 -5.19 10.79
CA PRO A 91 -8.26 -6.11 11.86
C PRO A 91 -6.76 -6.43 11.90
N GLY A 92 -6.02 -6.03 10.88
CA GLY A 92 -4.60 -6.36 10.73
C GLY A 92 -4.38 -7.65 9.97
N VAL A 93 -3.11 -7.93 9.68
CA VAL A 93 -2.70 -9.17 9.02
C VAL A 93 -2.54 -10.26 10.07
N PRO A 94 -3.14 -11.46 9.88
CA PRO A 94 -2.94 -12.56 10.82
C PRO A 94 -1.46 -12.93 10.98
N ASP A 95 -1.02 -13.16 12.22
CA ASP A 95 0.38 -13.53 12.49
C ASP A 95 0.82 -14.79 11.75
N SER A 96 -0.12 -15.72 11.53
CA SER A 96 0.15 -16.96 10.82
C SER A 96 0.62 -16.78 9.39
N ILE A 97 0.34 -15.63 8.77
CA ILE A 97 0.67 -15.36 7.36
C ILE A 97 1.55 -14.12 7.16
N LYS A 98 1.87 -13.36 8.21
CA LYS A 98 2.63 -12.10 8.10
C LYS A 98 3.91 -12.23 7.28
N ASP A 99 4.65 -13.30 7.48
CA ASP A 99 5.93 -13.52 6.81
C ASP A 99 5.78 -13.94 5.35
N ARG A 100 4.56 -14.21 4.89
CA ARG A 100 4.28 -14.78 3.57
C ARG A 100 3.28 -14.00 2.74
N ILE A 101 2.87 -12.81 3.19
CA ILE A 101 1.79 -12.06 2.53
C ILE A 101 2.10 -11.67 1.08
N PHE A 102 3.37 -11.63 0.70
CA PHE A 102 3.80 -11.32 -0.66
C PHE A 102 3.98 -12.56 -1.54
N PHE A 103 3.84 -13.76 -0.98
CA PHE A 103 3.90 -14.98 -1.77
C PHE A 103 2.58 -15.24 -2.50
N PRO A 104 2.63 -15.86 -3.70
CA PRO A 104 1.41 -16.16 -4.45
C PRO A 104 0.45 -17.06 -3.65
N LEU A 105 -0.85 -16.87 -3.86
CA LEU A 105 -1.92 -17.69 -3.29
C LEU A 105 -2.05 -17.62 -1.77
N VAL A 106 -1.35 -16.69 -1.11
CA VAL A 106 -1.52 -16.44 0.32
C VAL A 106 -2.61 -15.38 0.50
N SER A 107 -3.64 -15.69 1.28
CA SER A 107 -4.72 -14.75 1.60
C SER A 107 -5.17 -14.96 3.04
N GLY A 108 -5.40 -13.87 3.75
CA GLY A 108 -6.02 -13.88 5.09
C GLY A 108 -7.53 -13.84 5.04
N ARG A 109 -8.13 -13.88 3.86
CA ARG A 109 -9.57 -13.77 3.62
C ARG A 109 -10.04 -14.84 2.66
N ASP A 110 -11.28 -15.27 2.86
CA ASP A 110 -11.95 -16.13 1.90
C ASP A 110 -12.19 -15.37 0.59
N GLY A 111 -11.92 -16.01 -0.53
CA GLY A 111 -12.08 -15.41 -1.85
C GLY A 111 -10.95 -14.49 -2.30
N GLY A 112 -9.91 -14.29 -1.49
CA GLY A 112 -8.73 -13.55 -1.91
C GLY A 112 -7.87 -14.36 -2.87
N SER A 113 -7.39 -13.75 -3.96
CA SER A 113 -6.56 -14.43 -4.94
C SER A 113 -5.13 -14.70 -4.45
N GLY A 114 -4.63 -13.87 -3.54
CA GLY A 114 -3.25 -13.92 -3.07
C GLY A 114 -2.22 -13.43 -4.07
N LEU A 115 -2.66 -12.90 -5.24
CA LEU A 115 -1.76 -12.45 -6.29
C LEU A 115 -1.50 -10.95 -6.27
N GLY A 116 -2.41 -10.15 -5.71
CA GLY A 116 -2.30 -8.69 -5.75
C GLY A 116 -1.05 -8.15 -5.09
N LEU A 117 -0.69 -8.64 -3.90
CA LEU A 117 0.51 -8.20 -3.19
C LEU A 117 1.79 -8.69 -3.87
N THR A 118 1.77 -9.88 -4.48
CA THR A 118 2.91 -10.39 -5.25
C THR A 118 3.19 -9.51 -6.45
N LEU A 119 2.17 -9.09 -7.19
CA LEU A 119 2.33 -8.18 -8.33
C LEU A 119 2.83 -6.82 -7.88
N ALA A 120 2.30 -6.30 -6.77
CA ALA A 120 2.76 -5.03 -6.21
C ALA A 120 4.25 -5.09 -5.88
N GLN A 121 4.70 -6.17 -5.23
CA GLN A 121 6.11 -6.37 -4.91
C GLN A 121 6.97 -6.40 -6.18
N THR A 122 6.54 -7.12 -7.21
CA THR A 122 7.26 -7.21 -8.48
C THR A 122 7.44 -5.84 -9.11
N PHE A 123 6.37 -5.05 -9.20
CA PHE A 123 6.43 -3.73 -9.81
C PHE A 123 7.30 -2.76 -9.02
N VAL A 124 7.23 -2.82 -7.70
CA VAL A 124 8.08 -1.98 -6.83
C VAL A 124 9.55 -2.37 -6.98
N GLN A 125 9.87 -3.67 -7.05
CA GLN A 125 11.23 -4.16 -7.24
C GLN A 125 11.81 -3.72 -8.59
N GLN A 126 10.98 -3.65 -9.64
CA GLN A 126 11.42 -3.13 -10.93
C GLN A 126 11.84 -1.65 -10.88
N HIS A 127 11.38 -0.93 -9.86
CA HIS A 127 11.77 0.45 -9.58
C HIS A 127 12.85 0.54 -8.50
N HIS A 128 13.52 -0.57 -8.19
CA HIS A 128 14.57 -0.67 -7.16
C HIS A 128 14.05 -0.37 -5.75
N GLY A 129 12.76 -0.54 -5.54
CA GLY A 129 12.09 -0.22 -4.29
C GLY A 129 11.87 -1.43 -3.38
N LEU A 130 11.21 -1.16 -2.27
CA LEU A 130 10.92 -2.15 -1.23
C LEU A 130 9.51 -1.91 -0.71
N ILE A 131 8.79 -2.99 -0.37
CA ILE A 131 7.53 -2.91 0.34
C ILE A 131 7.71 -3.48 1.74
N GLU A 132 7.22 -2.76 2.73
CA GLU A 132 7.18 -3.20 4.13
C GLU A 132 5.75 -3.16 4.64
N CYS A 133 5.43 -4.04 5.57
CA CYS A 133 4.12 -4.07 6.23
C CYS A 133 4.30 -4.07 7.73
N GLU A 134 3.69 -3.10 8.41
CA GLU A 134 3.55 -3.07 9.86
C GLU A 134 2.07 -3.20 10.18
N SER A 135 1.70 -4.22 10.96
CA SER A 135 0.31 -4.51 11.23
C SER A 135 0.09 -4.86 12.68
N VAL A 136 -0.89 -4.17 13.26
CA VAL A 136 -1.48 -4.51 14.56
C VAL A 136 -3.01 -4.42 14.41
N PRO A 137 -3.80 -5.03 15.30
CA PRO A 137 -5.25 -4.87 15.23
C PRO A 137 -5.63 -3.38 15.25
N GLY A 138 -6.44 -2.98 14.29
CA GLY A 138 -6.88 -1.59 14.14
C GLY A 138 -6.00 -0.69 13.29
N CYS A 139 -4.81 -1.16 12.88
CA CYS A 139 -3.93 -0.35 12.04
C CYS A 139 -2.97 -1.23 11.23
N THR A 140 -3.11 -1.21 9.92
CA THR A 140 -2.17 -1.87 9.01
C THR A 140 -1.58 -0.82 8.08
N ASP A 141 -0.25 -0.71 8.06
CA ASP A 141 0.49 0.24 7.24
C ASP A 141 1.36 -0.52 6.25
N PHE A 142 0.99 -0.44 4.97
CA PHE A 142 1.85 -0.88 3.86
C PHE A 142 2.65 0.30 3.38
N LYS A 143 3.97 0.21 3.48
CA LYS A 143 4.88 1.27 3.06
C LYS A 143 5.66 0.84 1.84
N ILE A 144 5.62 1.66 0.79
CA ILE A 144 6.43 1.50 -0.41
C ILE A 144 7.56 2.52 -0.35
N LEU A 145 8.80 2.05 -0.52
CA LEU A 145 9.98 2.90 -0.63
C LEU A 145 10.52 2.81 -2.05
N ILE A 146 10.71 3.95 -2.71
CA ILE A 146 11.29 4.01 -4.05
C ILE A 146 12.42 5.04 -4.04
N PRO A 147 13.66 4.64 -4.43
CA PRO A 147 14.76 5.58 -4.48
C PRO A 147 14.50 6.67 -5.52
N LEU A 148 14.79 7.91 -5.14
CA LEU A 148 14.68 9.07 -6.03
C LEU A 148 16.06 9.40 -6.61
N PRO A 149 16.11 9.91 -7.85
CA PRO A 149 17.38 10.30 -8.47
C PRO A 149 18.05 11.48 -7.76
#